data_06dccd24dc792696dca905e4cd643230
#
_entry.id   06dccd24dc792696dca905e4cd643230
#
_cell.length_a   1.000
_cell.length_b   1.000
_cell.length_c   1.000
_cell.angle_alpha   90.00
_cell.angle_beta   90.00
_cell.angle_gamma   90.00
#
_symmetry.space_group_name_H-M   'P 1'
#
loop_
_entity.id
_entity.type
_entity.pdbx_description
1 polymer ?
#
loop_
_entity_poly.entity_id
_entity_poly.type
_entity_poly.pdbx_seq_one_letter_code
_entity_poly.pdbx_strand_id
1 'polypeptide(L)'
;MLNAVGFAARHSRVLFASEEKGAPSFPSSASIPLAELRYMQGFPAPADKQINRSDYLVEYPKVRWAFQHMRELIPSRQIGRGHGPVTALPASADISAKIDALSIEMLDGESISFAEFLDRSYADAMLIIHQGKVVYESYPNMADAQSPHMLWSVTKSFTGLIANMLSLEGLLDLNSQVTDHIPELAASGWAGATVQQVLDMTADVKYSEVYADGTSDVIHYGLSAGITQSSQWTGPASLYDYLPSVGTARVHGEHFAYRTVHTEVLGWIIRRVSGKELAQQINERIWSKLGAEQDAYILLDAKGTEWAGAGLNASLRDLGRFAEMLRLGGSYNGQQVVPAELIAEIQRGGDRDAFARFGRKGMEGYSYHNQWWVSHNTDEVFEAMGVHGQLVHVNPAAELSLVRLGSHPVASNDFTYEMTRRVTSALADLLRG
;
A
#
# COMPACT_ATOMS: atom_id res chain seq x y z
N MET A 1 -15.08 33.98 -3.06
CA MET A 1 -15.80 32.74 -2.74
C MET A 1 -16.22 31.90 -3.96
N LEU A 2 -16.35 32.45 -5.18
CA LEU A 2 -16.80 31.69 -6.35
C LEU A 2 -15.71 30.85 -7.07
N ASN A 3 -14.42 31.07 -6.82
CA ASN A 3 -13.34 30.35 -7.50
C ASN A 3 -12.87 29.07 -6.78
N ALA A 4 -13.17 28.90 -5.48
CA ALA A 4 -12.82 27.68 -4.74
C ALA A 4 -13.63 26.46 -5.18
N VAL A 5 -14.90 26.67 -5.57
CA VAL A 5 -15.80 25.61 -6.05
C VAL A 5 -15.38 25.11 -7.43
N GLY A 6 -14.82 25.97 -8.28
CA GLY A 6 -14.38 25.60 -9.62
C GLY A 6 -13.10 24.77 -9.66
N PHE A 7 -12.20 24.95 -8.68
CA PHE A 7 -10.96 24.18 -8.57
C PHE A 7 -11.24 22.78 -8.00
N ALA A 8 -12.04 22.69 -6.95
CA ALA A 8 -12.51 21.41 -6.41
C ALA A 8 -13.22 20.57 -7.48
N ALA A 9 -14.07 21.15 -8.31
CA ALA A 9 -14.81 20.43 -9.35
C ALA A 9 -13.97 19.90 -10.50
N ARG A 10 -12.81 20.49 -10.81
CA ARG A 10 -11.90 19.98 -11.85
C ARG A 10 -10.96 18.91 -11.33
N HIS A 11 -10.52 19.00 -10.07
CA HIS A 11 -9.65 18.03 -9.42
C HIS A 11 -10.41 16.79 -8.92
N SER A 12 -11.73 16.90 -8.78
CA SER A 12 -12.59 15.85 -8.23
C SER A 12 -12.86 14.67 -9.17
N ARG A 13 -12.52 14.74 -10.46
CA ARG A 13 -12.99 13.74 -11.43
C ARG A 13 -12.28 12.39 -11.38
N VAL A 14 -11.09 12.28 -10.82
CA VAL A 14 -10.32 11.02 -10.77
C VAL A 14 -10.10 10.52 -9.33
N LEU A 15 -9.76 11.41 -8.39
CA LEU A 15 -9.74 11.04 -6.96
C LEU A 15 -11.15 10.82 -6.39
N PHE A 16 -12.19 11.41 -7.01
CA PHE A 16 -13.52 11.63 -6.45
C PHE A 16 -14.68 11.12 -7.32
N ALA A 17 -14.48 10.07 -8.11
CA ALA A 17 -15.61 9.36 -8.69
C ALA A 17 -16.41 8.72 -7.54
N SER A 18 -17.67 9.12 -7.39
CA SER A 18 -18.53 8.71 -6.29
C SER A 18 -18.69 7.18 -6.24
N GLU A 19 -18.50 6.61 -5.08
CA GLU A 19 -18.68 5.18 -4.76
C GLU A 19 -20.11 4.65 -5.02
N GLU A 20 -21.07 5.53 -5.31
CA GLU A 20 -22.49 5.19 -5.36
C GLU A 20 -23.03 4.64 -6.68
N LYS A 21 -22.30 4.62 -7.78
CA LYS A 21 -22.83 4.17 -9.08
C LYS A 21 -21.79 3.38 -9.89
N GLY A 22 -21.65 2.10 -9.62
CA GLY A 22 -20.97 1.15 -10.50
C GLY A 22 -19.46 1.45 -10.73
N ALA A 23 -18.73 0.51 -11.34
CA ALA A 23 -17.36 0.74 -11.76
C ALA A 23 -17.27 2.01 -12.61
N PRO A 24 -16.32 2.93 -12.33
CA PRO A 24 -16.20 4.14 -13.12
C PRO A 24 -15.97 3.76 -14.59
N SER A 25 -16.67 4.41 -15.52
CA SER A 25 -16.53 4.21 -16.96
C SER A 25 -15.23 4.85 -17.46
N PHE A 26 -14.09 4.24 -17.12
CA PHE A 26 -12.80 4.61 -17.68
C PHE A 26 -12.40 3.63 -18.79
N PRO A 27 -11.60 4.09 -19.77
CA PRO A 27 -11.05 3.18 -20.76
C PRO A 27 -10.31 2.03 -20.07
N SER A 28 -10.46 0.82 -20.59
CA SER A 28 -9.73 -0.36 -20.17
C SER A 28 -8.23 -0.12 -20.24
N SER A 29 -7.46 -0.74 -19.36
CA SER A 29 -6.00 -0.59 -19.36
C SER A 29 -5.38 -1.11 -20.67
N ALA A 30 -5.95 -2.16 -21.24
CA ALA A 30 -5.51 -2.74 -22.51
C ALA A 30 -5.81 -1.83 -23.72
N SER A 31 -6.84 -0.97 -23.64
CA SER A 31 -7.21 -0.09 -24.75
C SER A 31 -6.26 1.10 -24.96
N ILE A 32 -5.39 1.38 -23.96
CA ILE A 32 -4.40 2.47 -24.03
C ILE A 32 -3.04 1.95 -23.53
N PRO A 33 -2.22 1.33 -24.40
CA PRO A 33 -0.90 0.86 -24.01
C PRO A 33 -0.03 2.01 -23.47
N LEU A 34 0.70 1.77 -22.38
CA LEU A 34 1.53 2.79 -21.73
C LEU A 34 2.54 3.42 -22.69
N ALA A 35 3.14 2.63 -23.59
CA ALA A 35 4.11 3.10 -24.58
C ALA A 35 3.51 4.12 -25.57
N GLU A 36 2.20 4.07 -25.84
CA GLU A 36 1.53 4.99 -26.74
C GLU A 36 1.21 6.34 -26.10
N LEU A 37 1.21 6.42 -24.78
CA LEU A 37 0.92 7.65 -24.04
C LEU A 37 2.00 8.71 -24.23
N ARG A 38 3.26 8.30 -24.42
CA ARG A 38 4.43 9.16 -24.68
C ARG A 38 4.61 10.29 -23.68
N TYR A 39 4.21 10.05 -22.40
CA TYR A 39 4.39 11.03 -21.35
C TYR A 39 5.88 11.32 -21.10
N MET A 40 6.20 12.57 -20.83
CA MET A 40 7.54 13.07 -20.50
C MET A 40 8.62 12.77 -21.55
N GLN A 41 8.25 12.48 -22.81
CA GLN A 41 9.17 12.23 -23.91
C GLN A 41 9.37 13.49 -24.75
N GLY A 42 10.64 13.81 -25.07
CA GLY A 42 11.03 14.98 -25.84
C GLY A 42 11.79 16.03 -25.00
N PHE A 43 12.38 17.06 -25.66
CA PHE A 43 13.21 18.08 -25.02
C PHE A 43 12.82 19.49 -25.45
N PRO A 44 11.88 20.18 -24.75
CA PRO A 44 11.01 19.64 -23.68
C PRO A 44 9.93 18.71 -24.24
N ALA A 45 9.31 17.91 -23.36
CA ALA A 45 8.11 17.18 -23.74
C ALA A 45 6.98 18.14 -24.13
N PRO A 46 6.10 17.79 -25.10
CA PRO A 46 4.92 18.60 -25.42
C PRO A 46 4.07 18.89 -24.17
N ALA A 47 3.47 20.07 -24.10
CA ALA A 47 2.76 20.53 -22.89
C ALA A 47 1.64 19.58 -22.44
N ASP A 48 0.91 18.95 -23.39
CA ASP A 48 -0.13 17.96 -23.13
C ASP A 48 0.42 16.59 -22.71
N LYS A 49 1.74 16.38 -22.80
CA LYS A 49 2.44 15.15 -22.39
C LYS A 49 3.25 15.33 -21.11
N GLN A 50 3.28 16.53 -20.55
CA GLN A 50 3.97 16.78 -19.29
C GLN A 50 3.13 16.30 -18.11
N ILE A 51 3.82 15.73 -17.11
CA ILE A 51 3.25 15.31 -15.84
C ILE A 51 3.96 16.05 -14.71
N ASN A 52 3.20 16.54 -13.76
CA ASN A 52 3.69 17.27 -12.60
C ASN A 52 2.91 16.91 -11.32
N ARG A 53 3.36 17.42 -10.17
CA ARG A 53 2.76 17.11 -8.85
C ARG A 53 1.33 17.56 -8.69
N SER A 54 0.84 18.50 -9.49
CA SER A 54 -0.55 18.98 -9.39
C SER A 54 -1.53 18.18 -10.20
N ASP A 55 -1.08 17.33 -11.14
CA ASP A 55 -1.97 16.65 -12.07
C ASP A 55 -1.83 15.12 -12.14
N TYR A 56 -0.71 14.54 -11.67
CA TYR A 56 -0.43 13.12 -11.85
C TYR A 56 -1.46 12.18 -11.21
N LEU A 57 -2.14 12.61 -10.13
CA LEU A 57 -3.19 11.84 -9.45
C LEU A 57 -4.61 12.18 -9.92
N VAL A 58 -4.80 13.30 -10.64
CA VAL A 58 -6.13 13.81 -10.95
C VAL A 58 -6.56 13.56 -12.39
N GLU A 59 -5.63 13.16 -13.25
CA GLU A 59 -5.88 12.94 -14.67
C GLU A 59 -5.49 11.52 -15.09
N TYR A 60 -6.48 10.62 -15.21
CA TYR A 60 -6.23 9.32 -15.83
C TYR A 60 -6.01 9.51 -17.35
N PRO A 61 -4.99 8.87 -17.96
CA PRO A 61 -4.12 7.80 -17.44
C PRO A 61 -2.74 8.25 -16.92
N LYS A 62 -2.51 9.49 -16.50
CA LYS A 62 -1.22 9.99 -15.99
C LYS A 62 -0.68 9.16 -14.82
N VAL A 63 -1.55 8.66 -13.95
CA VAL A 63 -1.18 7.77 -12.82
C VAL A 63 -0.35 6.56 -13.26
N ARG A 64 -0.62 6.01 -14.46
CA ARG A 64 0.07 4.82 -14.99
C ARG A 64 1.56 5.07 -15.25
N TRP A 65 1.89 6.26 -15.72
CA TRP A 65 3.28 6.68 -15.86
C TRP A 65 3.87 7.08 -14.51
N ALA A 66 3.14 7.90 -13.75
CA ALA A 66 3.65 8.53 -12.54
C ALA A 66 4.07 7.50 -11.48
N PHE A 67 3.28 6.43 -11.26
CA PHE A 67 3.59 5.43 -10.24
C PHE A 67 4.91 4.67 -10.49
N GLN A 68 5.42 4.70 -11.71
CA GLN A 68 6.72 4.14 -12.08
C GLN A 68 7.84 5.19 -12.05
N HIS A 69 7.52 6.49 -11.90
CA HIS A 69 8.45 7.62 -12.02
C HIS A 69 8.36 8.61 -10.85
N MET A 70 7.94 8.14 -9.66
CA MET A 70 7.70 9.03 -8.51
C MET A 70 8.94 9.87 -8.12
N ARG A 71 10.16 9.36 -8.34
CA ARG A 71 11.41 10.10 -8.11
C ARG A 71 11.58 11.34 -8.97
N GLU A 72 10.92 11.38 -10.13
CA GLU A 72 10.94 12.56 -11.01
C GLU A 72 9.98 13.65 -10.52
N LEU A 73 9.03 13.28 -9.67
CA LEU A 73 7.99 14.18 -9.19
C LEU A 73 8.22 14.63 -7.73
N ILE A 74 8.72 13.74 -6.87
CA ILE A 74 8.74 13.94 -5.42
C ILE A 74 10.11 13.53 -4.86
N PRO A 75 10.71 14.30 -3.95
CA PRO A 75 11.94 13.91 -3.27
C PRO A 75 11.81 12.54 -2.59
N SER A 76 12.89 11.78 -2.58
CA SER A 76 12.89 10.44 -2.01
C SER A 76 14.19 10.12 -1.27
N ARG A 77 14.12 9.13 -0.38
CA ARG A 77 15.27 8.55 0.32
C ARG A 77 15.43 7.10 -0.10
N GLN A 78 16.66 6.72 -0.43
CA GLN A 78 16.97 5.38 -0.94
C GLN A 78 16.96 4.34 0.18
N ILE A 79 16.52 3.14 -0.17
CA ILE A 79 16.59 1.93 0.64
C ILE A 79 17.44 0.94 -0.16
N GLY A 80 18.71 0.83 0.17
CA GLY A 80 19.68 0.05 -0.60
C GLY A 80 19.41 -1.46 -0.53
N ARG A 81 19.62 -2.16 -1.64
CA ARG A 81 19.50 -3.61 -1.72
C ARG A 81 20.60 -4.36 -0.96
N GLY A 82 21.62 -3.66 -0.48
CA GLY A 82 22.83 -4.25 0.09
C GLY A 82 23.80 -4.71 -1.00
N HIS A 83 24.91 -5.32 -0.55
CA HIS A 83 25.99 -5.79 -1.42
C HIS A 83 25.99 -7.32 -1.60
N GLY A 84 25.02 -8.02 -1.02
CA GLY A 84 24.85 -9.46 -1.13
C GLY A 84 24.48 -9.93 -2.55
N PRO A 85 24.57 -11.23 -2.82
CA PRO A 85 24.09 -11.78 -4.08
C PRO A 85 22.58 -11.60 -4.21
N VAL A 86 22.10 -11.50 -5.46
CA VAL A 86 20.68 -11.54 -5.75
C VAL A 86 20.16 -12.95 -5.49
N THR A 87 19.06 -13.05 -4.74
CA THR A 87 18.38 -14.33 -4.54
C THR A 87 17.58 -14.68 -5.79
N ALA A 88 17.89 -15.83 -6.36
CA ALA A 88 17.16 -16.31 -7.53
C ALA A 88 15.67 -16.55 -7.20
N LEU A 89 14.80 -16.19 -8.13
CA LEU A 89 13.40 -16.60 -8.15
C LEU A 89 13.27 -17.65 -9.27
N PRO A 90 13.36 -18.95 -8.93
CA PRO A 90 13.29 -19.99 -9.96
C PRO A 90 11.91 -20.02 -10.62
N ALA A 91 11.87 -20.14 -11.94
CA ALA A 91 10.62 -20.24 -12.68
C ALA A 91 10.11 -21.69 -12.73
N SER A 92 8.79 -21.85 -12.78
CA SER A 92 8.10 -23.10 -13.06
C SER A 92 7.19 -22.89 -14.26
N ALA A 93 7.57 -23.42 -15.41
CA ALA A 93 6.88 -23.14 -16.69
C ALA A 93 5.55 -23.88 -16.84
N ASP A 94 5.28 -24.91 -16.05
CA ASP A 94 4.20 -25.87 -16.33
C ASP A 94 2.80 -25.39 -15.92
N ILE A 95 2.67 -24.31 -15.19
CA ILE A 95 1.42 -23.83 -14.60
C ILE A 95 0.90 -22.53 -15.24
N SER A 96 1.74 -21.70 -15.85
CA SER A 96 1.31 -20.41 -16.41
C SER A 96 0.16 -20.56 -17.42
N ALA A 97 0.20 -21.56 -18.29
CA ALA A 97 -0.87 -21.84 -19.25
C ALA A 97 -2.20 -22.23 -18.57
N LYS A 98 -2.15 -22.89 -17.40
CA LYS A 98 -3.36 -23.22 -16.63
C LYS A 98 -3.91 -21.97 -15.94
N ILE A 99 -3.05 -21.06 -15.49
CA ILE A 99 -3.46 -19.77 -14.91
C ILE A 99 -4.13 -18.91 -15.99
N ASP A 100 -3.54 -18.82 -17.17
CA ASP A 100 -4.14 -18.10 -18.31
C ASP A 100 -5.50 -18.68 -18.72
N ALA A 101 -5.70 -19.99 -18.57
CA ALA A 101 -6.94 -20.68 -18.88
C ALA A 101 -8.00 -20.62 -17.76
N LEU A 102 -7.71 -19.98 -16.62
CA LEU A 102 -8.68 -19.83 -15.54
C LEU A 102 -9.92 -19.08 -16.02
N SER A 103 -11.09 -19.64 -15.71
CA SER A 103 -12.37 -18.97 -15.77
C SER A 103 -12.89 -18.76 -14.36
N ILE A 104 -13.11 -17.52 -13.98
CA ILE A 104 -13.44 -17.11 -12.63
C ILE A 104 -14.90 -16.65 -12.61
N GLU A 105 -15.74 -17.34 -11.84
CA GLU A 105 -17.14 -16.99 -11.65
C GLU A 105 -17.27 -15.84 -10.65
N MET A 106 -17.96 -14.77 -11.04
CA MET A 106 -18.28 -13.59 -10.23
C MET A 106 -19.63 -13.79 -9.49
N LEU A 107 -19.91 -12.93 -8.46
CA LEU A 107 -21.15 -13.04 -7.68
C LEU A 107 -22.42 -12.81 -8.48
N ASP A 108 -22.35 -12.04 -9.55
CA ASP A 108 -23.48 -11.78 -10.46
C ASP A 108 -23.70 -12.87 -11.51
N GLY A 109 -22.86 -13.93 -11.48
CA GLY A 109 -22.90 -15.06 -12.43
C GLY A 109 -22.11 -14.82 -13.72
N GLU A 110 -21.44 -13.67 -13.89
CA GLU A 110 -20.49 -13.46 -14.97
C GLU A 110 -19.27 -14.37 -14.76
N SER A 111 -18.73 -14.92 -15.84
CA SER A 111 -17.42 -15.59 -15.83
C SER A 111 -16.41 -14.71 -16.55
N ILE A 112 -15.30 -14.44 -15.90
CA ILE A 112 -14.19 -13.67 -16.46
C ILE A 112 -12.94 -14.54 -16.63
N SER A 113 -12.15 -14.26 -17.65
CA SER A 113 -10.82 -14.85 -17.81
C SER A 113 -9.79 -14.18 -16.90
N PHE A 114 -8.64 -14.84 -16.69
CA PHE A 114 -7.52 -14.23 -15.94
C PHE A 114 -6.98 -12.97 -16.66
N ALA A 115 -6.97 -12.96 -17.97
CA ALA A 115 -6.58 -11.78 -18.76
C ALA A 115 -7.55 -10.61 -18.55
N GLU A 116 -8.87 -10.87 -18.52
CA GLU A 116 -9.88 -9.86 -18.20
C GLU A 116 -9.73 -9.35 -16.76
N PHE A 117 -9.38 -10.21 -15.83
CA PHE A 117 -9.05 -9.76 -14.47
C PHE A 117 -7.88 -8.76 -14.45
N LEU A 118 -6.78 -9.05 -15.14
CA LEU A 118 -5.64 -8.15 -15.21
C LEU A 118 -6.05 -6.79 -15.81
N ASP A 119 -6.84 -6.81 -16.87
CA ASP A 119 -7.33 -5.60 -17.53
C ASP A 119 -8.30 -4.79 -16.65
N ARG A 120 -9.34 -5.43 -16.14
CA ARG A 120 -10.37 -4.79 -15.30
C ARG A 120 -9.82 -4.31 -13.95
N SER A 121 -8.75 -4.93 -13.45
CA SER A 121 -8.05 -4.51 -12.25
C SER A 121 -6.93 -3.50 -12.52
N TYR A 122 -6.81 -2.99 -13.75
CA TYR A 122 -5.77 -2.04 -14.15
C TYR A 122 -4.39 -2.48 -13.64
N ALA A 123 -4.09 -3.77 -13.75
CA ALA A 123 -2.82 -4.32 -13.32
C ALA A 123 -1.69 -3.78 -14.19
N ASP A 124 -0.68 -3.23 -13.56
CA ASP A 124 0.57 -2.81 -14.22
C ASP A 124 1.56 -3.96 -14.24
N ALA A 125 1.59 -4.76 -13.18
CA ALA A 125 2.37 -5.98 -13.10
C ALA A 125 1.78 -6.97 -12.11
N MET A 126 2.04 -8.26 -12.33
CA MET A 126 1.64 -9.35 -11.44
C MET A 126 2.72 -10.42 -11.35
N LEU A 127 2.97 -10.88 -10.13
CA LEU A 127 3.85 -12.00 -9.81
C LEU A 127 3.11 -12.98 -8.91
N ILE A 128 3.18 -14.27 -9.26
CA ILE A 128 2.67 -15.36 -8.43
C ILE A 128 3.80 -16.35 -8.17
N ILE A 129 4.04 -16.62 -6.90
CA ILE A 129 5.04 -17.60 -6.43
C ILE A 129 4.28 -18.71 -5.71
N HIS A 130 4.53 -19.96 -6.10
CA HIS A 130 4.01 -21.14 -5.43
C HIS A 130 5.16 -22.08 -5.08
N GLN A 131 5.24 -22.50 -3.82
CA GLN A 131 6.30 -23.37 -3.31
C GLN A 131 7.71 -22.85 -3.64
N GLY A 132 7.92 -21.55 -3.54
CA GLY A 132 9.19 -20.88 -3.81
C GLY A 132 9.54 -20.70 -5.28
N LYS A 133 8.63 -21.06 -6.22
CA LYS A 133 8.86 -20.93 -7.67
C LYS A 133 7.89 -19.94 -8.29
N VAL A 134 8.37 -19.11 -9.19
CA VAL A 134 7.53 -18.23 -10.02
C VAL A 134 6.71 -19.09 -10.98
N VAL A 135 5.41 -19.08 -10.81
CA VAL A 135 4.44 -19.77 -11.67
C VAL A 135 3.73 -18.84 -12.64
N TYR A 136 3.75 -17.55 -12.37
CA TYR A 136 3.25 -16.50 -13.26
C TYR A 136 3.98 -15.18 -13.03
N GLU A 137 4.35 -14.50 -14.10
CA GLU A 137 4.95 -13.17 -14.06
C GLU A 137 4.55 -12.39 -15.32
N SER A 138 3.97 -11.21 -15.16
CA SER A 138 3.47 -10.40 -16.26
C SER A 138 3.62 -8.91 -15.97
N TYR A 139 3.87 -8.11 -17.01
CA TYR A 139 4.07 -6.66 -16.97
C TYR A 139 3.21 -5.96 -18.06
N PRO A 140 1.88 -6.08 -17.99
CA PRO A 140 1.01 -5.54 -19.04
C PRO A 140 1.15 -4.02 -19.22
N ASN A 141 1.52 -3.28 -18.17
CA ASN A 141 1.57 -1.83 -18.19
C ASN A 141 2.82 -1.24 -17.51
N MET A 142 3.88 -2.01 -17.34
CA MET A 142 5.18 -1.51 -16.88
C MET A 142 6.19 -1.44 -18.03
N ALA A 143 7.12 -0.49 -17.93
CA ALA A 143 8.17 -0.30 -18.94
C ALA A 143 9.14 -1.49 -18.95
N ASP A 144 9.50 -2.00 -17.75
CA ASP A 144 10.39 -3.14 -17.56
C ASP A 144 10.22 -3.77 -16.18
N ALA A 145 10.84 -4.94 -15.98
CA ALA A 145 10.80 -5.69 -14.72
C ALA A 145 11.59 -5.05 -13.57
N GLN A 146 12.47 -4.11 -13.88
CA GLN A 146 13.38 -3.46 -12.91
C GLN A 146 12.78 -2.17 -12.35
N SER A 147 11.79 -1.61 -13.05
CA SER A 147 11.14 -0.35 -12.64
C SER A 147 10.51 -0.48 -11.27
N PRO A 148 10.83 0.42 -10.33
CA PRO A 148 10.09 0.51 -9.07
C PRO A 148 8.70 1.06 -9.32
N HIS A 149 7.75 0.66 -8.49
CA HIS A 149 6.37 1.12 -8.56
C HIS A 149 5.93 1.67 -7.20
N MET A 150 5.08 2.69 -7.20
CA MET A 150 4.48 3.26 -6.00
C MET A 150 3.59 2.23 -5.30
N LEU A 151 3.84 1.98 -4.01
CA LEU A 151 3.15 0.94 -3.24
C LEU A 151 1.99 1.44 -2.41
N TRP A 152 1.87 2.75 -2.25
CA TRP A 152 0.85 3.35 -1.40
C TRP A 152 0.81 2.68 -0.02
N SER A 153 -0.37 2.30 0.44
CA SER A 153 -0.56 1.79 1.80
C SER A 153 0.07 0.41 2.08
N VAL A 154 0.62 -0.29 1.10
CA VAL A 154 1.50 -1.45 1.37
C VAL A 154 2.70 -1.01 2.24
N THR A 155 3.12 0.26 2.14
CA THR A 155 4.13 0.87 3.01
C THR A 155 3.83 0.68 4.50
N LYS A 156 2.55 0.75 4.89
CA LYS A 156 2.12 0.62 6.29
C LYS A 156 2.57 -0.69 6.92
N SER A 157 2.52 -1.77 6.14
CA SER A 157 2.92 -3.09 6.62
C SER A 157 4.42 -3.17 6.90
N PHE A 158 5.26 -2.51 6.11
CA PHE A 158 6.69 -2.36 6.42
C PHE A 158 6.90 -1.54 7.70
N THR A 159 6.21 -0.42 7.85
CA THR A 159 6.28 0.42 9.05
C THR A 159 5.84 -0.34 10.29
N GLY A 160 4.76 -1.14 10.19
CA GLY A 160 4.27 -2.01 11.27
C GLY A 160 5.30 -3.07 11.66
N LEU A 161 5.92 -3.74 10.69
CA LEU A 161 7.00 -4.69 10.97
C LEU A 161 8.15 -4.03 11.72
N ILE A 162 8.61 -2.86 11.30
CA ILE A 162 9.71 -2.15 11.99
C ILE A 162 9.31 -1.78 13.42
N ALA A 163 8.10 -1.25 13.67
CA ALA A 163 7.65 -0.90 15.01
C ALA A 163 7.62 -2.12 15.94
N ASN A 164 7.11 -3.25 15.45
CA ASN A 164 7.06 -4.50 16.22
C ASN A 164 8.46 -5.11 16.45
N MET A 165 9.36 -5.04 15.46
CA MET A 165 10.75 -5.49 15.66
C MET A 165 11.46 -4.66 16.74
N LEU A 166 11.24 -3.34 16.76
CA LEU A 166 11.77 -2.46 17.82
C LEU A 166 11.17 -2.79 19.19
N SER A 167 9.90 -3.22 19.21
CA SER A 167 9.26 -3.69 20.46
C SER A 167 9.90 -4.98 20.98
N LEU A 168 10.11 -5.96 20.13
CA LEU A 168 10.77 -7.21 20.50
C LEU A 168 12.22 -7.00 21.00
N GLU A 169 12.87 -5.95 20.54
CA GLU A 169 14.20 -5.52 21.01
C GLU A 169 14.15 -4.72 22.34
N GLY A 170 12.95 -4.45 22.87
CA GLY A 170 12.76 -3.67 24.10
C GLY A 170 12.99 -2.17 23.94
N LEU A 171 13.06 -1.67 22.70
CA LEU A 171 13.21 -0.23 22.40
C LEU A 171 11.87 0.51 22.36
N LEU A 172 10.75 -0.19 22.19
CA LEU A 172 9.42 0.35 22.10
C LEU A 172 8.44 -0.52 22.91
N ASP A 173 7.79 0.05 23.93
CA ASP A 173 6.65 -0.60 24.59
C ASP A 173 5.37 -0.26 23.82
N LEU A 174 4.72 -1.26 23.26
CA LEU A 174 3.47 -1.08 22.49
C LEU A 174 2.29 -0.66 23.38
N ASN A 175 2.37 -0.87 24.69
CA ASN A 175 1.36 -0.43 25.66
C ASN A 175 1.61 1.00 26.17
N SER A 176 2.78 1.60 25.89
CA SER A 176 3.04 3.00 26.21
C SER A 176 2.14 3.94 25.43
N GLN A 177 1.92 5.14 25.97
CA GLN A 177 1.13 6.15 25.25
C GLN A 177 1.94 6.77 24.11
N VAL A 178 1.26 7.14 23.04
CA VAL A 178 1.86 7.90 21.92
C VAL A 178 2.58 9.15 22.41
N THR A 179 1.99 9.82 23.40
CA THR A 179 2.50 11.08 23.97
C THR A 179 3.76 10.91 24.81
N ASP A 180 4.08 9.68 25.27
CA ASP A 180 5.35 9.40 25.93
C ASP A 180 6.53 9.50 24.95
N HIS A 181 6.27 9.20 23.69
CA HIS A 181 7.25 9.28 22.60
C HIS A 181 7.19 10.59 21.83
N ILE A 182 5.99 11.18 21.68
CA ILE A 182 5.75 12.40 20.90
C ILE A 182 4.94 13.38 21.76
N PRO A 183 5.59 14.11 22.70
CA PRO A 183 4.92 15.11 23.55
C PRO A 183 4.17 16.19 22.77
N GLU A 184 4.60 16.48 21.52
CA GLU A 184 3.96 17.44 20.62
C GLU A 184 2.51 17.06 20.28
N LEU A 185 2.14 15.80 20.47
CA LEU A 185 0.77 15.30 20.25
C LEU A 185 -0.10 15.33 21.52
N ALA A 186 0.37 15.90 22.62
CA ALA A 186 -0.37 15.92 23.90
C ALA A 186 -1.73 16.65 23.85
N ALA A 187 -1.90 17.58 22.89
CA ALA A 187 -3.17 18.29 22.65
C ALA A 187 -3.92 17.78 21.41
N SER A 188 -3.48 16.68 20.81
CA SER A 188 -4.04 16.11 19.60
C SER A 188 -4.97 14.92 19.88
N GLY A 189 -5.54 14.34 18.84
CA GLY A 189 -6.38 13.15 18.89
C GLY A 189 -5.69 11.88 19.39
N TRP A 190 -4.36 11.86 19.53
CA TRP A 190 -3.63 10.69 20.05
C TRP A 190 -3.35 10.77 21.55
N ALA A 191 -3.77 11.84 22.25
CA ALA A 191 -3.63 11.92 23.70
C ALA A 191 -4.38 10.77 24.37
N GLY A 192 -3.66 9.93 25.13
CA GLY A 192 -4.20 8.73 25.78
C GLY A 192 -4.28 7.47 24.92
N ALA A 193 -3.96 7.55 23.61
CA ALA A 193 -3.84 6.38 22.76
C ALA A 193 -2.54 5.63 23.02
N THR A 194 -2.58 4.29 23.02
CA THR A 194 -1.37 3.46 23.07
C THR A 194 -0.78 3.27 21.67
N VAL A 195 0.49 2.90 21.59
CA VAL A 195 1.17 2.55 20.33
C VAL A 195 0.47 1.37 19.65
N GLN A 196 0.03 0.36 20.42
CA GLN A 196 -0.73 -0.78 19.88
C GLN A 196 -2.04 -0.35 19.23
N GLN A 197 -2.78 0.57 19.85
CA GLN A 197 -4.03 1.09 19.28
C GLN A 197 -3.78 1.83 17.94
N VAL A 198 -2.63 2.47 17.80
CA VAL A 198 -2.22 3.10 16.53
C VAL A 198 -1.84 2.04 15.49
N LEU A 199 -1.13 0.97 15.88
CA LEU A 199 -0.80 -0.17 15.01
C LEU A 199 -2.06 -0.87 14.48
N ASP A 200 -3.10 -1.00 15.32
CA ASP A 200 -4.34 -1.69 15.01
C ASP A 200 -5.43 -0.78 14.42
N MET A 201 -5.09 0.50 14.19
CA MET A 201 -6.05 1.50 13.68
C MET A 201 -7.30 1.66 14.57
N THR A 202 -7.12 1.48 15.88
CA THR A 202 -8.19 1.65 16.89
C THR A 202 -8.02 2.89 17.77
N ALA A 203 -6.99 3.71 17.52
CA ALA A 203 -6.88 5.05 18.08
C ALA A 203 -7.91 5.96 17.39
N ASP A 204 -8.99 6.35 18.09
CA ASP A 204 -10.12 7.05 17.46
C ASP A 204 -9.87 8.58 17.41
N VAL A 205 -9.30 9.04 16.31
CA VAL A 205 -9.02 10.45 16.02
C VAL A 205 -10.06 11.01 15.05
N LYS A 206 -10.31 12.32 15.10
CA LYS A 206 -11.19 13.02 14.17
C LYS A 206 -10.48 13.24 12.84
N TYR A 207 -10.65 12.28 11.94
CA TYR A 207 -10.02 12.28 10.62
C TYR A 207 -10.88 11.51 9.63
N SER A 208 -11.20 12.12 8.52
CA SER A 208 -11.93 11.50 7.40
C SER A 208 -10.96 11.03 6.33
N GLU A 209 -11.09 9.77 5.90
CA GLU A 209 -10.29 9.18 4.80
C GLU A 209 -11.21 8.74 3.65
N VAL A 210 -12.08 9.64 3.22
CA VAL A 210 -12.97 9.46 2.08
C VAL A 210 -12.32 10.06 0.86
N TYR A 211 -11.69 9.24 0.03
CA TYR A 211 -10.95 9.69 -1.15
C TYR A 211 -11.83 10.35 -2.21
N ALA A 212 -13.12 10.03 -2.24
CA ALA A 212 -14.09 10.62 -3.15
C ALA A 212 -14.59 12.02 -2.73
N ASP A 213 -14.24 12.49 -1.53
CA ASP A 213 -14.65 13.78 -0.99
C ASP A 213 -13.48 14.76 -0.96
N GLY A 214 -13.52 15.78 -1.81
CA GLY A 214 -12.49 16.84 -1.89
C GLY A 214 -12.35 17.70 -0.63
N THR A 215 -13.23 17.55 0.36
CA THR A 215 -13.18 18.25 1.65
C THR A 215 -12.68 17.34 2.78
N SER A 216 -12.42 16.05 2.48
CA SER A 216 -11.94 15.06 3.44
C SER A 216 -10.54 15.41 3.98
N ASP A 217 -10.27 15.05 5.22
CA ASP A 217 -8.98 15.33 5.88
C ASP A 217 -7.79 14.65 5.16
N VAL A 218 -8.03 13.55 4.45
CA VAL A 218 -6.99 12.88 3.64
C VAL A 218 -6.45 13.80 2.53
N ILE A 219 -7.24 14.76 2.05
CA ILE A 219 -6.78 15.76 1.08
C ILE A 219 -5.84 16.75 1.74
N HIS A 220 -6.16 17.24 2.94
CA HIS A 220 -5.29 18.12 3.72
C HIS A 220 -3.98 17.41 4.10
N TYR A 221 -4.06 16.14 4.49
CA TYR A 221 -2.88 15.30 4.68
C TYR A 221 -2.03 15.21 3.41
N GLY A 222 -2.65 14.93 2.26
CA GLY A 222 -1.96 14.84 0.97
C GLY A 222 -1.25 16.13 0.57
N LEU A 223 -1.87 17.29 0.84
CA LEU A 223 -1.27 18.61 0.60
C LEU A 223 -0.10 18.88 1.57
N SER A 224 -0.26 18.52 2.84
CA SER A 224 0.80 18.69 3.85
C SER A 224 2.00 17.76 3.61
N ALA A 225 1.74 16.51 3.21
CA ALA A 225 2.78 15.56 2.84
C ALA A 225 3.45 15.90 1.50
N GLY A 226 2.82 16.77 0.69
CA GLY A 226 3.29 17.08 -0.65
C GLY A 226 3.00 15.97 -1.67
N ILE A 227 2.04 15.09 -1.40
CA ILE A 227 1.52 14.11 -2.36
C ILE A 227 0.98 14.84 -3.58
N THR A 228 0.23 15.88 -3.36
CA THR A 228 -0.26 16.79 -4.40
C THR A 228 0.08 18.24 -4.04
N GLN A 229 -0.12 19.16 -4.96
CA GLN A 229 0.13 20.58 -4.75
C GLN A 229 -1.09 21.42 -5.12
N SER A 230 -1.31 22.46 -4.32
CA SER A 230 -2.29 23.51 -4.63
C SER A 230 -1.71 24.87 -4.25
N SER A 231 -1.77 25.83 -5.17
CA SER A 231 -1.39 27.22 -4.90
C SER A 231 -2.30 27.91 -3.87
N GLN A 232 -3.45 27.31 -3.56
CA GLN A 232 -4.41 27.83 -2.57
C GLN A 232 -4.20 27.22 -1.18
N TRP A 233 -3.32 26.20 -1.05
CA TRP A 233 -3.03 25.59 0.24
C TRP A 233 -2.17 26.50 1.11
N THR A 234 -2.70 26.86 2.27
CA THR A 234 -2.02 27.70 3.29
C THR A 234 -1.82 26.97 4.61
N GLY A 235 -2.17 25.69 4.65
CA GLY A 235 -1.98 24.83 5.84
C GLY A 235 -0.54 24.34 6.02
N PRO A 236 -0.32 23.40 6.93
CA PRO A 236 0.99 22.82 7.19
C PRO A 236 1.68 22.29 5.92
N ALA A 237 2.99 22.48 5.81
CA ALA A 237 3.80 22.04 4.67
C ALA A 237 4.62 20.77 4.97
N SER A 238 4.36 20.10 6.10
CA SER A 238 5.00 18.83 6.46
C SER A 238 4.07 17.96 7.29
N LEU A 239 4.37 16.68 7.34
CA LEU A 239 3.62 15.69 8.12
C LEU A 239 3.63 16.03 9.61
N TYR A 240 4.79 16.30 10.19
CA TYR A 240 4.91 16.57 11.63
C TYR A 240 4.31 17.90 12.07
N ASP A 241 4.13 18.85 11.15
CA ASP A 241 3.37 20.07 11.44
C ASP A 241 1.85 19.83 11.31
N TYR A 242 1.42 18.86 10.49
CA TYR A 242 0.01 18.52 10.27
C TYR A 242 -0.57 17.69 11.41
N LEU A 243 0.14 16.65 11.86
CA LEU A 243 -0.37 15.69 12.84
C LEU A 243 -0.91 16.31 14.13
N PRO A 244 -0.27 17.36 14.73
CA PRO A 244 -0.83 18.01 15.93
C PRO A 244 -2.21 18.66 15.74
N SER A 245 -2.62 18.93 14.50
CA SER A 245 -3.93 19.54 14.21
C SER A 245 -5.09 18.51 14.18
N VAL A 246 -4.80 17.21 14.18
CA VAL A 246 -5.82 16.15 14.16
C VAL A 246 -6.44 16.03 15.56
N GLY A 247 -7.75 16.22 15.65
CA GLY A 247 -8.48 16.24 16.92
C GLY A 247 -8.89 14.86 17.41
N THR A 248 -9.48 14.81 18.61
CA THR A 248 -10.05 13.60 19.23
C THR A 248 -11.47 13.35 18.69
N ALA A 249 -11.83 12.09 18.44
CA ALA A 249 -13.19 11.70 18.07
C ALA A 249 -13.92 11.00 19.23
N ARG A 250 -13.46 9.82 19.64
CA ARG A 250 -14.11 8.95 20.63
C ARG A 250 -13.07 8.27 21.52
N VAL A 251 -13.52 7.29 22.31
CA VAL A 251 -12.64 6.46 23.16
C VAL A 251 -11.78 5.55 22.28
N HIS A 252 -10.49 5.52 22.59
CA HIS A 252 -9.53 4.66 21.89
C HIS A 252 -9.76 3.18 22.22
N GLY A 253 -9.54 2.29 21.25
CA GLY A 253 -9.60 0.84 21.39
C GLY A 253 -10.96 0.22 21.10
N GLU A 254 -12.04 0.99 20.97
CA GLU A 254 -13.39 0.44 20.80
C GLU A 254 -13.78 0.19 19.34
N HIS A 255 -13.21 0.95 18.40
CA HIS A 255 -13.60 0.93 17.00
C HIS A 255 -12.36 0.88 16.10
N PHE A 256 -12.41 0.01 15.12
CA PHE A 256 -11.48 0.08 14.00
C PHE A 256 -11.90 1.20 13.05
N ALA A 257 -10.93 2.02 12.65
CA ALA A 257 -11.12 3.00 11.58
C ALA A 257 -9.80 3.21 10.84
N TYR A 258 -9.76 2.77 9.58
CA TYR A 258 -8.57 2.91 8.76
C TYR A 258 -8.22 4.39 8.53
N ARG A 259 -7.03 4.80 8.98
CA ARG A 259 -6.56 6.20 8.92
C ARG A 259 -5.06 6.26 8.68
N THR A 260 -4.65 6.75 7.54
CA THR A 260 -3.23 6.82 7.13
C THR A 260 -2.36 7.59 8.13
N VAL A 261 -2.90 8.62 8.76
CA VAL A 261 -2.19 9.43 9.76
C VAL A 261 -1.69 8.65 10.97
N HIS A 262 -2.29 7.51 11.29
CA HIS A 262 -1.78 6.62 12.35
C HIS A 262 -0.39 6.09 12.01
N THR A 263 -0.18 5.69 10.78
CA THR A 263 1.12 5.17 10.38
C THR A 263 2.18 6.25 10.29
N GLU A 264 1.80 7.50 10.00
CA GLU A 264 2.72 8.64 10.09
C GLU A 264 3.19 8.86 11.53
N VAL A 265 2.29 8.70 12.51
CA VAL A 265 2.65 8.74 13.94
C VAL A 265 3.60 7.59 14.29
N LEU A 266 3.37 6.37 13.77
CA LEU A 266 4.30 5.25 13.96
C LEU A 266 5.68 5.56 13.37
N GLY A 267 5.75 6.14 12.17
CA GLY A 267 7.00 6.57 11.56
C GLY A 267 7.76 7.57 12.45
N TRP A 268 7.04 8.51 13.07
CA TRP A 268 7.62 9.46 14.01
C TRP A 268 8.14 8.80 15.29
N ILE A 269 7.37 7.86 15.88
CA ILE A 269 7.79 7.07 17.04
C ILE A 269 9.04 6.25 16.70
N ILE A 270 9.04 5.50 15.60
CA ILE A 270 10.18 4.70 15.13
C ILE A 270 11.44 5.55 15.08
N ARG A 271 11.37 6.72 14.47
CA ARG A 271 12.50 7.65 14.37
C ARG A 271 13.00 8.09 15.75
N ARG A 272 12.09 8.37 16.69
CA ARG A 272 12.45 8.83 18.04
C ARG A 272 13.10 7.75 18.88
N VAL A 273 12.54 6.55 18.90
CA VAL A 273 13.05 5.47 19.75
C VAL A 273 14.33 4.83 19.19
N SER A 274 14.49 4.81 17.87
CA SER A 274 15.65 4.21 17.22
C SER A 274 16.79 5.20 16.91
N GLY A 275 16.50 6.49 16.86
CA GLY A 275 17.42 7.52 16.38
C GLY A 275 17.77 7.41 14.89
N LYS A 276 17.03 6.59 14.11
CA LYS A 276 17.28 6.31 12.69
C LYS A 276 16.08 6.65 11.83
N GLU A 277 16.35 6.97 10.56
CA GLU A 277 15.33 7.15 9.54
C GLU A 277 14.57 5.84 9.24
N LEU A 278 13.29 5.92 8.87
CA LEU A 278 12.49 4.73 8.53
C LEU A 278 13.12 3.96 7.36
N ALA A 279 13.61 4.65 6.34
CA ALA A 279 14.32 4.05 5.22
C ALA A 279 15.55 3.23 5.67
N GLN A 280 16.31 3.76 6.63
CA GLN A 280 17.46 3.06 7.20
C GLN A 280 17.01 1.81 7.97
N GLN A 281 15.94 1.90 8.76
CA GLN A 281 15.38 0.74 9.48
C GLN A 281 14.92 -0.36 8.52
N ILE A 282 14.18 0.01 7.46
CA ILE A 282 13.74 -0.95 6.42
C ILE A 282 14.95 -1.57 5.73
N ASN A 283 15.96 -0.77 5.39
CA ASN A 283 17.19 -1.26 4.77
C ASN A 283 17.88 -2.30 5.63
N GLU A 284 18.26 -1.92 6.85
CA GLU A 284 19.09 -2.74 7.73
C GLU A 284 18.40 -4.03 8.20
N ARG A 285 17.08 -3.97 8.39
CA ARG A 285 16.32 -5.08 8.99
C ARG A 285 15.70 -6.01 7.98
N ILE A 286 15.30 -5.50 6.82
CA ILE A 286 14.52 -6.25 5.83
C ILE A 286 15.21 -6.24 4.46
N TRP A 287 15.29 -5.08 3.80
CA TRP A 287 15.55 -5.01 2.36
C TRP A 287 16.92 -5.57 1.97
N SER A 288 18.00 -5.21 2.69
CA SER A 288 19.35 -5.70 2.40
C SER A 288 19.55 -7.21 2.65
N LYS A 289 18.58 -7.86 3.31
CA LYS A 289 18.62 -9.30 3.63
C LYS A 289 17.83 -10.16 2.64
N LEU A 290 16.97 -9.52 1.81
CA LEU A 290 16.14 -10.23 0.84
C LEU A 290 16.91 -10.75 -0.38
N GLY A 291 18.14 -10.28 -0.60
CA GLY A 291 18.83 -10.52 -1.86
C GLY A 291 18.07 -9.89 -3.04
N ALA A 292 17.59 -8.67 -2.83
CA ALA A 292 16.84 -7.91 -3.82
C ALA A 292 17.66 -7.62 -5.08
N GLU A 293 16.99 -7.50 -6.23
CA GLU A 293 17.62 -7.10 -7.50
C GLU A 293 17.85 -5.58 -7.54
N GLN A 294 16.91 -4.81 -6.98
CA GLN A 294 16.87 -3.36 -7.07
C GLN A 294 16.85 -2.72 -5.68
N ASP A 295 17.33 -1.48 -5.62
CA ASP A 295 17.07 -0.62 -4.48
C ASP A 295 15.59 -0.22 -4.45
N ALA A 296 15.01 -0.15 -3.25
CA ALA A 296 13.75 0.53 -3.03
C ALA A 296 13.98 2.00 -2.65
N TYR A 297 12.92 2.77 -2.53
CA TYR A 297 12.98 4.12 -1.99
C TYR A 297 11.65 4.52 -1.34
N ILE A 298 11.71 5.50 -0.45
CA ILE A 298 10.55 6.08 0.21
C ILE A 298 10.47 7.59 -0.08
N LEU A 299 9.26 8.07 -0.33
CA LEU A 299 8.99 9.47 -0.65
C LEU A 299 9.07 10.35 0.60
N LEU A 300 9.38 11.62 0.40
CA LEU A 300 9.61 12.60 1.46
C LEU A 300 8.67 13.80 1.32
N ASP A 301 8.27 14.36 2.47
CA ASP A 301 7.65 15.67 2.52
C ASP A 301 8.68 16.81 2.30
N ALA A 302 8.22 18.04 2.34
CA ALA A 302 9.07 19.21 2.11
C ALA A 302 10.16 19.43 3.18
N LYS A 303 10.03 18.82 4.36
CA LYS A 303 11.02 18.85 5.44
C LYS A 303 11.90 17.59 5.51
N GLY A 304 11.75 16.66 4.56
CA GLY A 304 12.52 15.43 4.50
C GLY A 304 11.99 14.31 5.40
N THR A 305 10.74 14.41 5.85
CA THR A 305 10.06 13.35 6.60
C THR A 305 9.56 12.29 5.62
N GLU A 306 9.86 11.02 5.88
CA GLU A 306 9.35 9.90 5.07
C GLU A 306 7.83 9.76 5.23
N TRP A 307 7.14 9.45 4.13
CA TRP A 307 5.72 9.08 4.18
C TRP A 307 5.59 7.62 4.66
N ALA A 308 5.55 7.46 5.98
CA ALA A 308 5.54 6.15 6.61
C ALA A 308 4.26 5.34 6.28
N GLY A 309 3.18 6.01 5.91
CA GLY A 309 1.90 5.40 5.56
C GLY A 309 1.70 5.11 4.07
N ALA A 310 2.58 5.63 3.17
CA ALA A 310 2.28 5.56 1.74
C ALA A 310 3.49 5.64 0.80
N GLY A 311 4.70 5.97 1.29
CA GLY A 311 5.80 6.47 0.45
C GLY A 311 6.70 5.44 -0.21
N LEU A 312 6.59 4.16 0.10
CA LEU A 312 7.50 3.12 -0.40
C LEU A 312 7.26 2.85 -1.89
N ASN A 313 8.37 2.64 -2.60
CA ASN A 313 8.40 2.22 -4.00
C ASN A 313 9.41 1.09 -4.16
N ALA A 314 9.03 0.04 -4.87
CA ALA A 314 9.88 -1.15 -5.07
C ALA A 314 9.50 -1.90 -6.35
N SER A 315 10.42 -2.75 -6.83
CA SER A 315 10.17 -3.60 -8.00
C SER A 315 9.24 -4.77 -7.66
N LEU A 316 8.52 -5.28 -8.66
CA LEU A 316 7.62 -6.42 -8.52
C LEU A 316 8.34 -7.65 -7.95
N ARG A 317 9.49 -8.02 -8.50
CA ARG A 317 10.25 -9.22 -8.09
C ARG A 317 10.77 -9.12 -6.66
N ASP A 318 11.16 -7.92 -6.23
CA ASP A 318 11.67 -7.73 -4.86
C ASP A 318 10.55 -7.75 -3.83
N LEU A 319 9.36 -7.28 -4.20
CA LEU A 319 8.15 -7.50 -3.41
C LEU A 319 7.74 -8.98 -3.37
N GLY A 320 7.98 -9.73 -4.45
CA GLY A 320 7.81 -11.17 -4.46
C GLY A 320 8.71 -11.87 -3.44
N ARG A 321 9.99 -11.48 -3.35
CA ARG A 321 10.92 -11.96 -2.31
C ARG A 321 10.46 -11.62 -0.90
N PHE A 322 9.96 -10.40 -0.73
CA PHE A 322 9.37 -9.97 0.54
C PHE A 322 8.14 -10.80 0.91
N ALA A 323 7.20 -11.01 -0.03
CA ALA A 323 6.01 -11.81 0.21
C ALA A 323 6.35 -13.28 0.53
N GLU A 324 7.32 -13.85 -0.18
CA GLU A 324 7.78 -15.22 0.05
C GLU A 324 8.50 -15.36 1.41
N MET A 325 9.31 -14.38 1.81
CA MET A 325 9.90 -14.30 3.13
C MET A 325 8.81 -14.35 4.22
N LEU A 326 7.73 -13.58 4.08
CA LEU A 326 6.61 -13.59 5.01
C LEU A 326 5.91 -14.96 5.05
N ARG A 327 5.64 -15.55 3.88
CA ARG A 327 5.04 -16.90 3.77
C ARG A 327 5.87 -17.97 4.48
N LEU A 328 7.18 -17.83 4.44
CA LEU A 328 8.14 -18.72 5.13
C LEU A 328 8.36 -18.37 6.61
N GLY A 329 7.39 -17.69 7.25
CA GLY A 329 7.46 -17.36 8.67
C GLY A 329 8.57 -16.36 9.01
N GLY A 330 8.90 -15.47 8.08
CA GLY A 330 9.94 -14.45 8.25
C GLY A 330 11.36 -14.93 7.96
N SER A 331 11.54 -16.20 7.58
CA SER A 331 12.85 -16.78 7.23
C SER A 331 13.10 -16.65 5.72
N TYR A 332 14.29 -16.20 5.34
CA TYR A 332 14.70 -16.11 3.94
C TYR A 332 16.22 -16.17 3.80
N ASN A 333 16.72 -16.73 2.70
CA ASN A 333 18.17 -16.86 2.45
C ASN A 333 18.97 -17.49 3.62
N GLY A 334 18.37 -18.46 4.32
CA GLY A 334 19.00 -19.14 5.44
C GLY A 334 19.13 -18.31 6.72
N GLN A 335 18.44 -17.18 6.81
CA GLN A 335 18.41 -16.32 8.00
C GLN A 335 16.98 -15.92 8.38
N GLN A 336 16.75 -15.66 9.67
CA GLN A 336 15.50 -15.07 10.15
C GLN A 336 15.56 -13.55 9.90
N VAL A 337 14.82 -13.07 8.91
CA VAL A 337 14.75 -11.64 8.53
C VAL A 337 13.77 -10.91 9.41
N VAL A 338 12.57 -11.47 9.57
CA VAL A 338 11.51 -10.98 10.49
C VAL A 338 11.29 -12.07 11.53
N PRO A 339 11.26 -11.77 12.83
CA PRO A 339 11.02 -12.78 13.87
C PRO A 339 9.75 -13.60 13.60
N ALA A 340 9.85 -14.94 13.71
CA ALA A 340 8.75 -15.85 13.42
C ALA A 340 7.53 -15.60 14.33
N GLU A 341 7.76 -15.21 15.57
CA GLU A 341 6.73 -14.83 16.54
C GLU A 341 5.92 -13.63 16.06
N LEU A 342 6.54 -12.67 15.36
CA LEU A 342 5.84 -11.53 14.79
C LEU A 342 4.93 -11.93 13.62
N ILE A 343 5.36 -12.86 12.77
CA ILE A 343 4.52 -13.39 11.71
C ILE A 343 3.31 -14.14 12.30
N ALA A 344 3.55 -14.98 13.32
CA ALA A 344 2.47 -15.68 14.03
C ALA A 344 1.49 -14.69 14.72
N GLU A 345 2.00 -13.58 15.26
CA GLU A 345 1.19 -12.51 15.84
C GLU A 345 0.29 -11.84 14.79
N ILE A 346 0.85 -11.52 13.62
CA ILE A 346 0.07 -10.97 12.50
C ILE A 346 -1.04 -11.93 12.09
N GLN A 347 -0.73 -13.22 11.90
CA GLN A 347 -1.71 -14.25 11.49
C GLN A 347 -2.83 -14.44 12.52
N ARG A 348 -2.56 -14.28 13.81
CA ARG A 348 -3.57 -14.32 14.87
C ARG A 348 -4.62 -13.23 14.69
N GLY A 349 -4.21 -12.08 14.11
CA GLY A 349 -5.08 -10.96 13.83
C GLY A 349 -5.50 -10.18 15.09
N GLY A 350 -6.34 -9.17 14.87
CA GLY A 350 -6.86 -8.27 15.89
C GLY A 350 -8.34 -8.51 16.22
N ASP A 351 -8.96 -7.50 16.81
CA ASP A 351 -10.38 -7.53 17.22
C ASP A 351 -11.30 -7.56 15.99
N ARG A 352 -11.93 -8.72 15.76
CA ARG A 352 -12.88 -8.94 14.66
C ARG A 352 -14.20 -8.19 14.86
N ASP A 353 -14.62 -7.97 16.10
CA ASP A 353 -15.86 -7.25 16.39
C ASP A 353 -15.68 -5.75 16.18
N ALA A 354 -14.53 -5.20 16.55
CA ALA A 354 -14.16 -3.81 16.23
C ALA A 354 -14.10 -3.60 14.72
N PHE A 355 -13.54 -4.56 13.98
CA PHE A 355 -13.48 -4.52 12.52
C PHE A 355 -14.85 -4.67 11.87
N ALA A 356 -15.71 -5.58 12.36
CA ALA A 356 -17.07 -5.78 11.84
C ALA A 356 -17.93 -4.51 11.93
N ARG A 357 -17.70 -3.68 12.97
CA ARG A 357 -18.38 -2.37 13.10
C ARG A 357 -17.98 -1.35 12.04
N PHE A 358 -16.82 -1.52 11.40
CA PHE A 358 -16.41 -0.72 10.25
C PHE A 358 -17.23 -1.02 8.99
N GLY A 359 -17.75 -2.25 8.86
CA GLY A 359 -18.76 -2.61 7.88
C GLY A 359 -18.28 -2.64 6.43
N ARG A 360 -17.01 -2.94 6.16
CA ARG A 360 -16.48 -3.00 4.78
C ARG A 360 -16.99 -4.24 4.06
N LYS A 361 -17.79 -4.01 3.02
CA LYS A 361 -18.36 -5.06 2.16
C LYS A 361 -17.26 -5.95 1.56
N GLY A 362 -17.45 -7.27 1.61
CA GLY A 362 -16.53 -8.26 1.08
C GLY A 362 -15.35 -8.57 2.00
N MET A 363 -15.30 -7.97 3.19
CA MET A 363 -14.30 -8.25 4.23
C MET A 363 -14.95 -8.77 5.53
N GLU A 364 -16.08 -9.43 5.40
CA GLU A 364 -16.78 -10.05 6.54
C GLU A 364 -15.86 -11.09 7.20
N GLY A 365 -15.72 -11.00 8.52
CA GLY A 365 -14.88 -11.89 9.30
C GLY A 365 -13.39 -11.52 9.36
N TYR A 366 -12.96 -10.50 8.66
CA TYR A 366 -11.59 -9.97 8.76
C TYR A 366 -11.32 -9.30 10.10
N SER A 367 -10.05 -9.08 10.37
CA SER A 367 -9.54 -8.11 11.34
C SER A 367 -8.38 -7.31 10.74
N TYR A 368 -7.94 -6.27 11.45
CA TYR A 368 -6.73 -5.52 11.14
C TYR A 368 -5.81 -5.54 12.35
N HIS A 369 -4.56 -5.94 12.15
CA HIS A 369 -3.62 -6.06 13.26
C HIS A 369 -2.19 -5.74 12.80
N ASN A 370 -1.48 -4.95 13.58
CA ASN A 370 -0.08 -4.62 13.31
C ASN A 370 0.18 -4.11 11.88
N GLN A 371 -0.77 -3.32 11.33
CA GLN A 371 -0.75 -2.78 9.97
C GLN A 371 -0.96 -3.82 8.87
N TRP A 372 -1.66 -4.93 9.17
CA TRP A 372 -2.00 -5.99 8.23
C TRP A 372 -3.51 -6.30 8.23
N TRP A 373 -4.03 -6.62 7.06
CA TRP A 373 -5.38 -7.18 6.89
C TRP A 373 -5.31 -8.69 7.06
N VAL A 374 -6.12 -9.25 7.95
CA VAL A 374 -6.11 -10.69 8.28
C VAL A 374 -7.48 -11.28 8.00
N SER A 375 -7.53 -12.29 7.13
CA SER A 375 -8.80 -12.85 6.62
C SER A 375 -9.51 -13.76 7.59
N HIS A 376 -8.77 -14.44 8.49
CA HIS A 376 -9.25 -15.52 9.36
C HIS A 376 -9.92 -16.68 8.60
N ASN A 377 -9.61 -16.85 7.32
CA ASN A 377 -10.04 -18.03 6.56
C ASN A 377 -9.16 -19.25 6.89
N THR A 378 -9.55 -20.41 6.40
CA THR A 378 -8.82 -21.67 6.62
C THR A 378 -7.41 -21.67 6.02
N ASP A 379 -7.12 -20.74 5.14
CA ASP A 379 -5.84 -20.60 4.46
C ASP A 379 -4.87 -19.67 5.20
N GLU A 380 -5.31 -19.08 6.32
CA GLU A 380 -4.51 -18.17 7.15
C GLU A 380 -3.98 -16.95 6.36
N VAL A 381 -4.77 -16.47 5.38
CA VAL A 381 -4.37 -15.37 4.51
C VAL A 381 -4.24 -14.07 5.28
N PHE A 382 -3.12 -13.38 5.05
CA PHE A 382 -2.93 -11.99 5.45
C PHE A 382 -2.38 -11.16 4.29
N GLU A 383 -2.71 -9.87 4.29
CA GLU A 383 -2.52 -9.02 3.12
C GLU A 383 -2.04 -7.62 3.49
N ALA A 384 -1.19 -7.05 2.62
CA ALA A 384 -0.94 -5.62 2.58
C ALA A 384 -1.60 -5.04 1.33
N MET A 385 -2.43 -4.02 1.50
CA MET A 385 -3.19 -3.42 0.40
C MET A 385 -2.89 -1.92 0.29
N GLY A 386 -2.74 -1.44 -0.94
CA GLY A 386 -2.61 -0.02 -1.24
C GLY A 386 -3.68 0.45 -2.22
N VAL A 387 -4.07 1.71 -2.10
CA VAL A 387 -4.97 2.35 -3.07
C VAL A 387 -4.45 2.20 -4.49
N HIS A 388 -5.32 2.36 -5.48
CA HIS A 388 -5.01 2.16 -6.90
C HIS A 388 -4.58 0.75 -7.28
N GLY A 389 -4.89 -0.27 -6.47
CA GLY A 389 -4.71 -1.68 -6.85
C GLY A 389 -3.44 -2.37 -6.39
N GLN A 390 -2.69 -1.79 -5.43
CA GLN A 390 -1.52 -2.48 -4.88
C GLN A 390 -1.94 -3.62 -3.96
N LEU A 391 -1.29 -4.77 -4.08
CA LEU A 391 -1.56 -5.95 -3.24
C LEU A 391 -0.29 -6.76 -3.02
N VAL A 392 -0.04 -7.12 -1.77
CA VAL A 392 0.81 -8.24 -1.36
C VAL A 392 -0.10 -9.22 -0.62
N HIS A 393 -0.31 -10.38 -1.20
CA HIS A 393 -1.15 -11.44 -0.68
C HIS A 393 -0.28 -12.62 -0.27
N VAL A 394 -0.42 -13.06 0.98
CA VAL A 394 0.31 -14.19 1.55
C VAL A 394 -0.69 -15.24 1.98
N ASN A 395 -0.60 -16.43 1.39
CA ASN A 395 -1.46 -17.57 1.67
C ASN A 395 -0.60 -18.77 2.09
N PRO A 396 -0.33 -18.95 3.39
CA PRO A 396 0.55 -20.01 3.87
C PRO A 396 0.04 -21.42 3.57
N ALA A 397 -1.27 -21.67 3.72
CA ALA A 397 -1.84 -23.00 3.54
C ALA A 397 -1.83 -23.47 2.08
N ALA A 398 -1.92 -22.54 1.11
CA ALA A 398 -1.78 -22.84 -0.31
C ALA A 398 -0.33 -22.69 -0.80
N GLU A 399 0.64 -22.46 0.10
CA GLU A 399 2.04 -22.19 -0.24
C GLU A 399 2.21 -21.11 -1.32
N LEU A 400 1.33 -20.08 -1.30
CA LEU A 400 1.16 -19.07 -2.35
C LEU A 400 1.55 -17.68 -1.83
N SER A 401 2.37 -16.99 -2.60
CA SER A 401 2.63 -15.55 -2.48
C SER A 401 2.24 -14.86 -3.80
N LEU A 402 1.45 -13.77 -3.71
CA LEU A 402 1.07 -13.02 -4.89
C LEU A 402 1.32 -11.53 -4.67
N VAL A 403 1.87 -10.87 -5.68
CA VAL A 403 2.03 -9.42 -5.73
C VAL A 403 1.34 -8.88 -6.98
N ARG A 404 0.49 -7.87 -6.80
CA ARG A 404 -0.06 -7.06 -7.88
C ARG A 404 0.32 -5.60 -7.68
N LEU A 405 0.84 -4.99 -8.74
CA LEU A 405 1.00 -3.54 -8.88
C LEU A 405 -0.07 -3.05 -9.84
N GLY A 406 -0.69 -1.92 -9.53
CA GLY A 406 -1.80 -1.40 -10.33
C GLY A 406 -1.85 0.11 -10.35
N SER A 407 -2.60 0.64 -11.30
CA SER A 407 -2.84 2.07 -11.48
C SER A 407 -4.32 2.35 -11.77
N HIS A 408 -5.19 1.92 -10.85
CA HIS A 408 -6.62 2.21 -10.92
C HIS A 408 -6.89 3.69 -11.20
N PRO A 409 -7.89 4.02 -12.02
CA PRO A 409 -8.28 5.41 -12.27
C PRO A 409 -8.73 6.15 -11.01
N VAL A 410 -9.21 5.43 -10.01
CA VAL A 410 -9.65 5.96 -8.71
C VAL A 410 -8.88 5.31 -7.56
N ALA A 411 -8.77 5.99 -6.44
CA ALA A 411 -8.01 5.50 -5.29
C ALA A 411 -8.62 4.23 -4.67
N SER A 412 -9.96 4.15 -4.55
CA SER A 412 -10.64 3.00 -3.94
C SER A 412 -10.41 1.71 -4.72
N ASN A 413 -10.21 0.62 -3.96
CA ASN A 413 -10.13 -0.75 -4.49
C ASN A 413 -11.50 -1.44 -4.48
N ASP A 414 -12.57 -0.82 -4.00
CA ASP A 414 -13.84 -1.49 -3.73
C ASP A 414 -14.46 -2.13 -4.97
N PHE A 415 -14.32 -1.49 -6.14
CA PHE A 415 -14.83 -2.02 -7.40
C PHE A 415 -14.06 -3.25 -7.94
N THR A 416 -12.82 -3.49 -7.48
CA THR A 416 -12.00 -4.65 -7.87
C THR A 416 -11.86 -5.67 -6.75
N TYR A 417 -12.38 -5.38 -5.56
CA TYR A 417 -12.08 -6.17 -4.37
C TYR A 417 -12.68 -7.58 -4.45
N GLU A 418 -13.96 -7.70 -4.81
CA GLU A 418 -14.61 -8.99 -5.00
C GLU A 418 -13.88 -9.85 -6.04
N MET A 419 -13.62 -9.27 -7.21
CA MET A 419 -12.90 -9.93 -8.30
C MET A 419 -11.52 -10.41 -7.85
N THR A 420 -10.77 -9.57 -7.12
CA THR A 420 -9.46 -9.95 -6.58
C THR A 420 -9.54 -11.16 -5.66
N ARG A 421 -10.52 -11.19 -4.74
CA ARG A 421 -10.71 -12.31 -3.81
C ARG A 421 -11.06 -13.61 -4.54
N ARG A 422 -11.94 -13.56 -5.54
CA ARG A 422 -12.31 -14.74 -6.33
C ARG A 422 -11.13 -15.29 -7.11
N VAL A 423 -10.33 -14.41 -7.70
CA VAL A 423 -9.12 -14.80 -8.41
C VAL A 423 -8.09 -15.41 -7.46
N THR A 424 -7.83 -14.82 -6.29
CA THR A 424 -6.87 -15.39 -5.33
C THR A 424 -7.33 -16.74 -4.78
N SER A 425 -8.65 -16.93 -4.57
CA SER A 425 -9.22 -18.23 -4.19
C SER A 425 -9.07 -19.26 -5.31
N ALA A 426 -9.45 -18.93 -6.54
CA ALA A 426 -9.32 -19.82 -7.69
C ALA A 426 -7.86 -20.22 -7.97
N LEU A 427 -6.92 -19.30 -7.77
CA LEU A 427 -5.49 -19.59 -7.86
C LEU A 427 -5.05 -20.56 -6.76
N ALA A 428 -5.48 -20.37 -5.52
CA ALA A 428 -5.16 -21.27 -4.42
C ALA A 428 -5.70 -22.68 -4.69
N ASP A 429 -6.92 -22.80 -5.18
CA ASP A 429 -7.54 -24.09 -5.54
C ASP A 429 -6.81 -24.76 -6.70
N LEU A 430 -6.47 -24.01 -7.76
CA LEU A 430 -5.68 -24.54 -8.89
C LEU A 430 -4.30 -25.06 -8.45
N LEU A 431 -3.65 -24.38 -7.52
CA LEU A 431 -2.28 -24.68 -7.10
C LEU A 431 -2.19 -25.82 -6.09
N ARG A 432 -3.30 -26.13 -5.40
CA ARG A 432 -3.40 -27.33 -4.54
C ARG A 432 -3.59 -28.63 -5.33
N GLY A 433 -4.06 -28.58 -6.55
CA GLY A 433 -4.33 -29.72 -7.46
C GLY A 433 -5.78 -30.10 -7.46
#